data_a4c3934561f6239f96bd9cdbb13184f2
#
_entry.id   a4c3934561f6239f96bd9cdbb13184f2
#
_cell.length_a   1.000
_cell.length_b   1.000
_cell.length_c   1.000
_cell.angle_alpha   90.00
_cell.angle_beta   90.00
_cell.angle_gamma   90.00
#
_symmetry.space_group_name_H-M   'P 1'
#
loop_
_entity.id
_entity.type
_entity.pdbx_description
1 polymer ?
#
loop_
_entity_poly.entity_id
_entity_poly.type
_entity_poly.pdbx_seq_one_letter_code
_entity_poly.pdbx_strand_id
1 'polypeptide(L)'
;MDAYRFLGRFDNVKECACNAQGDRQWSARCPAHADRVNSLHIALSGDGKILLNCKAGCEPEDIVKKIGLRMQDLFPDEKPALHAAAAPAAEEDVYHYNDIAGGVPLRKHRMRNADGSKFFWWERFEDGRWQRGLNGLIPNLFGLDSVRDRSIVFAVEGEKDVKTVNSFDLPCVSAPDGGGKRKNWHDAYDEVFRSRRVYILPDNDGPGRDYARFLYDHVKDLAEAVFILNLKAVWPEMPEKADITDMVDALGKTELRFRVNLNR
;
A
#
# COMPACT_ATOMS: atom_id res chain seq x y z
N MET A 1 -3.40 -22.28 -14.37
CA MET A 1 -2.69 -22.75 -13.13
C MET A 1 -2.47 -21.55 -12.21
N ASP A 2 -2.65 -21.69 -10.88
CA ASP A 2 -2.33 -20.64 -9.90
C ASP A 2 -0.81 -20.40 -9.82
N ALA A 3 -0.38 -19.13 -9.81
CA ALA A 3 1.03 -18.74 -9.79
C ALA A 3 1.82 -19.32 -8.60
N TYR A 4 1.22 -19.37 -7.41
CA TYR A 4 1.87 -19.94 -6.22
C TYR A 4 2.08 -21.45 -6.33
N ARG A 5 1.12 -22.16 -6.94
CA ARG A 5 1.26 -23.59 -7.21
C ARG A 5 2.31 -23.86 -8.29
N PHE A 6 2.49 -22.90 -9.21
CA PHE A 6 3.58 -22.94 -10.17
C PHE A 6 4.93 -22.71 -9.50
N LEU A 7 5.05 -21.68 -8.66
CA LEU A 7 6.27 -21.34 -7.92
C LEU A 7 6.73 -22.46 -6.98
N GLY A 8 5.80 -23.19 -6.38
CA GLY A 8 6.10 -24.33 -5.52
C GLY A 8 6.79 -25.53 -6.20
N ARG A 9 7.00 -25.46 -7.53
CA ARG A 9 7.75 -26.47 -8.29
C ARG A 9 9.22 -26.15 -8.48
N PHE A 10 9.68 -25.02 -7.97
CA PHE A 10 11.06 -24.56 -8.10
C PHE A 10 11.75 -24.48 -6.75
N ASP A 11 13.06 -24.70 -6.76
CA ASP A 11 13.90 -24.58 -5.59
C ASP A 11 14.37 -23.13 -5.39
N ASN A 12 14.51 -22.73 -4.12
CA ASN A 12 15.07 -21.44 -3.70
C ASN A 12 14.37 -20.21 -4.32
N VAL A 13 13.04 -20.23 -4.36
CA VAL A 13 12.23 -19.13 -4.85
C VAL A 13 12.38 -17.91 -3.94
N LYS A 14 12.69 -16.74 -4.50
CA LYS A 14 12.77 -15.45 -3.81
C LYS A 14 11.98 -14.42 -4.58
N GLU A 15 11.11 -13.69 -3.90
CA GLU A 15 10.39 -12.58 -4.51
C GLU A 15 11.35 -11.42 -4.82
N CYS A 16 11.21 -10.84 -5.98
CA CYS A 16 11.99 -9.70 -6.46
C CYS A 16 11.10 -8.44 -6.48
N ALA A 17 11.71 -7.27 -6.61
CA ALA A 17 10.96 -6.05 -6.86
C ALA A 17 10.19 -6.16 -8.18
N CYS A 18 8.95 -5.63 -8.21
CA CYS A 18 8.17 -5.53 -9.44
C CYS A 18 8.92 -4.73 -10.52
N ASN A 19 8.69 -5.07 -11.79
CA ASN A 19 9.21 -4.27 -12.90
C ASN A 19 8.44 -2.94 -13.06
N ALA A 20 8.83 -2.13 -14.04
CA ALA A 20 8.17 -0.85 -14.33
C ALA A 20 6.69 -0.99 -14.71
N GLN A 21 6.28 -2.16 -15.20
CA GLN A 21 4.90 -2.51 -15.55
C GLN A 21 4.07 -2.99 -14.35
N GLY A 22 4.72 -3.16 -13.17
CA GLY A 22 4.05 -3.64 -11.95
C GLY A 22 3.87 -5.16 -11.88
N ASP A 23 4.48 -5.93 -12.80
CA ASP A 23 4.41 -7.39 -12.76
C ASP A 23 5.15 -7.93 -11.53
N ARG A 24 4.55 -8.89 -10.85
CA ARG A 24 5.21 -9.59 -9.76
C ARG A 24 6.31 -10.49 -10.30
N GLN A 25 7.45 -10.46 -9.65
CA GLN A 25 8.64 -11.18 -10.12
C GLN A 25 9.28 -12.02 -9.01
N TRP A 26 9.84 -13.14 -9.42
CA TRP A 26 10.62 -14.03 -8.56
C TRP A 26 11.90 -14.49 -9.25
N SER A 27 12.87 -14.82 -8.44
CA SER A 27 14.05 -15.56 -8.87
C SER A 27 14.04 -16.96 -8.27
N ALA A 28 14.49 -17.95 -9.03
CA ALA A 28 14.55 -19.34 -8.61
C ALA A 28 15.75 -20.05 -9.23
N ARG A 29 16.06 -21.26 -8.74
CA ARG A 29 16.99 -22.14 -9.44
C ARG A 29 16.33 -22.71 -10.69
N CYS A 30 17.05 -22.68 -11.80
CA CYS A 30 16.57 -23.25 -13.05
C CYS A 30 16.65 -24.78 -13.01
N PRO A 31 15.55 -25.51 -13.26
CA PRO A 31 15.57 -26.97 -13.26
C PRO A 31 16.15 -27.57 -14.54
N ALA A 32 16.37 -26.76 -15.59
CA ALA A 32 16.83 -27.23 -16.89
C ALA A 32 18.37 -27.36 -17.00
N HIS A 33 19.13 -26.84 -16.02
CA HIS A 33 20.58 -27.01 -15.92
C HIS A 33 21.04 -27.11 -14.47
N ALA A 34 22.30 -27.45 -14.26
CA ALA A 34 22.89 -27.55 -12.92
C ALA A 34 23.08 -26.12 -12.32
N ASP A 35 22.02 -25.58 -11.72
CA ASP A 35 21.98 -24.22 -11.20
C ASP A 35 22.42 -24.16 -9.73
N ARG A 36 23.51 -23.43 -9.45
CA ARG A 36 24.02 -23.21 -8.07
C ARG A 36 23.56 -21.88 -7.48
N VAL A 37 23.09 -20.97 -8.33
CA VAL A 37 22.57 -19.64 -7.97
C VAL A 37 21.26 -19.42 -8.70
N ASN A 38 20.37 -18.54 -8.19
CA ASN A 38 19.10 -18.25 -8.85
C ASN A 38 19.33 -17.58 -10.21
N SER A 39 19.30 -18.36 -11.29
CA SER A 39 19.44 -17.87 -12.66
C SER A 39 18.12 -17.72 -13.41
N LEU A 40 17.05 -18.34 -12.90
CA LEU A 40 15.72 -18.27 -13.50
C LEU A 40 14.96 -17.08 -12.94
N HIS A 41 14.51 -16.18 -13.82
CA HIS A 41 13.53 -15.15 -13.53
C HIS A 41 12.14 -15.61 -13.95
N ILE A 42 11.18 -15.44 -13.07
CA ILE A 42 9.76 -15.76 -13.25
C ILE A 42 8.99 -14.46 -13.07
N ALA A 43 8.12 -14.09 -14.00
CA ALA A 43 7.23 -12.95 -13.87
C ALA A 43 5.78 -13.36 -14.14
N LEU A 44 4.85 -12.78 -13.38
CA LEU A 44 3.42 -12.89 -13.62
C LEU A 44 2.92 -11.58 -14.21
N SER A 45 2.60 -11.61 -15.50
CA SER A 45 2.05 -10.45 -16.20
C SER A 45 0.61 -10.14 -15.78
N GLY A 46 0.18 -8.89 -15.99
CA GLY A 46 -1.15 -8.43 -15.58
C GLY A 46 -2.32 -9.17 -16.25
N ASP A 47 -2.08 -9.86 -17.38
CA ASP A 47 -3.05 -10.73 -18.08
C ASP A 47 -2.99 -12.20 -17.61
N GLY A 48 -2.21 -12.48 -16.55
CA GLY A 48 -2.12 -13.80 -15.92
C GLY A 48 -1.14 -14.76 -16.59
N LYS A 49 -0.35 -14.34 -17.58
CA LYS A 49 0.70 -15.16 -18.20
C LYS A 49 1.89 -15.26 -17.27
N ILE A 50 2.49 -16.46 -17.24
CA ILE A 50 3.76 -16.69 -16.55
C ILE A 50 4.90 -16.58 -17.58
N LEU A 51 5.81 -15.66 -17.34
CA LEU A 51 6.98 -15.43 -18.19
C LEU A 51 8.21 -16.04 -17.52
N LEU A 52 9.01 -16.77 -18.28
CA LEU A 52 10.23 -17.41 -17.80
C LEU A 52 11.44 -16.87 -18.58
N ASN A 53 12.48 -16.50 -17.87
CA ASN A 53 13.75 -16.08 -18.47
C ASN A 53 14.91 -16.63 -17.66
N CYS A 54 15.65 -17.58 -18.22
CA CYS A 54 16.85 -18.13 -17.60
C CYS A 54 18.10 -17.37 -18.10
N LYS A 55 18.88 -16.79 -17.19
CA LYS A 55 20.14 -16.07 -17.52
C LYS A 55 21.20 -16.98 -18.15
N ALA A 56 21.09 -18.31 -17.97
CA ALA A 56 21.96 -19.28 -18.61
C ALA A 56 21.48 -19.70 -20.02
N GLY A 57 20.40 -19.11 -20.53
CA GLY A 57 19.90 -19.35 -21.87
C GLY A 57 19.05 -20.60 -22.05
N CYS A 58 18.52 -21.19 -20.96
CA CYS A 58 17.57 -22.31 -21.11
C CYS A 58 16.25 -21.83 -21.68
N GLU A 59 15.72 -22.57 -22.67
CA GLU A 59 14.43 -22.26 -23.26
C GLU A 59 13.27 -22.53 -22.28
N PRO A 60 12.22 -21.71 -22.28
CA PRO A 60 11.06 -21.91 -21.40
C PRO A 60 10.44 -23.30 -21.53
N GLU A 61 10.44 -23.88 -22.73
CA GLU A 61 9.93 -25.22 -23.01
C GLU A 61 10.67 -26.32 -22.23
N ASP A 62 12.01 -26.23 -22.17
CA ASP A 62 12.84 -27.15 -21.40
C ASP A 62 12.62 -27.01 -19.89
N ILE A 63 12.42 -25.77 -19.44
CA ILE A 63 12.17 -25.48 -18.02
C ILE A 63 10.84 -26.10 -17.59
N VAL A 64 9.75 -25.85 -18.32
CA VAL A 64 8.42 -26.37 -17.97
C VAL A 64 8.36 -27.89 -18.05
N LYS A 65 9.04 -28.50 -19.02
CA LYS A 65 9.15 -29.95 -19.17
C LYS A 65 9.81 -30.59 -17.97
N LYS A 66 10.85 -29.98 -17.42
CA LYS A 66 11.58 -30.47 -16.23
C LYS A 66 10.73 -30.47 -14.97
N ILE A 67 9.77 -29.60 -14.85
CA ILE A 67 8.84 -29.53 -13.71
C ILE A 67 7.50 -30.26 -13.99
N GLY A 68 7.41 -31.02 -15.08
CA GLY A 68 6.24 -31.81 -15.43
C GLY A 68 5.06 -30.99 -15.96
N LEU A 69 5.34 -29.88 -16.62
CA LEU A 69 4.36 -28.97 -17.22
C LEU A 69 4.60 -28.85 -18.73
N ARG A 70 3.67 -28.21 -19.42
CA ARG A 70 3.72 -27.88 -20.84
C ARG A 70 3.68 -26.37 -21.03
N MET A 71 4.13 -25.89 -22.17
CA MET A 71 4.10 -24.44 -22.50
C MET A 71 2.71 -23.82 -22.34
N GLN A 72 1.67 -24.55 -22.71
CA GLN A 72 0.29 -24.06 -22.52
C GLN A 72 -0.07 -23.78 -21.06
N ASP A 73 0.55 -24.45 -20.10
CA ASP A 73 0.29 -24.27 -18.67
C ASP A 73 0.86 -22.92 -18.14
N LEU A 74 1.68 -22.20 -18.94
CA LEU A 74 2.14 -20.85 -18.67
C LEU A 74 1.12 -19.78 -19.06
N PHE A 75 0.11 -20.14 -19.84
CA PHE A 75 -0.93 -19.25 -20.30
C PHE A 75 -2.22 -19.57 -19.54
N PRO A 76 -3.01 -18.57 -19.17
CA PRO A 76 -4.34 -18.82 -18.64
C PRO A 76 -5.17 -19.53 -19.71
N ASP A 77 -5.77 -20.66 -19.38
CA ASP A 77 -6.84 -21.23 -20.20
C ASP A 77 -7.87 -20.14 -20.42
N GLU A 78 -8.35 -19.96 -21.67
CA GLU A 78 -9.25 -18.89 -22.14
C GLU A 78 -10.05 -18.22 -21.03
N LYS A 79 -9.78 -16.89 -20.80
CA LYS A 79 -10.38 -16.06 -19.76
C LYS A 79 -10.86 -16.87 -18.56
N PRO A 80 -10.13 -16.93 -17.47
CA PRO A 80 -10.73 -17.45 -16.28
C PRO A 80 -11.94 -16.57 -16.01
N ALA A 81 -13.13 -17.10 -16.20
CA ALA A 81 -14.16 -16.78 -15.27
C ALA A 81 -13.46 -16.88 -13.92
N LEU A 82 -13.29 -15.73 -13.24
CA LEU A 82 -12.89 -15.73 -11.85
C LEU A 82 -13.49 -16.98 -11.25
N HIS A 83 -12.67 -17.99 -10.80
CA HIS A 83 -13.17 -18.76 -9.69
C HIS A 83 -12.50 -20.06 -9.37
N ALA A 84 -12.33 -20.10 -8.15
CA ALA A 84 -12.50 -21.09 -7.09
C ALA A 84 -11.19 -21.83 -6.77
N ALA A 85 -10.59 -21.63 -5.60
CA ALA A 85 -11.12 -21.55 -4.29
C ALA A 85 -10.10 -21.04 -3.28
N ALA A 86 -9.96 -19.77 -3.18
CA ALA A 86 -9.89 -19.10 -1.90
C ALA A 86 -11.17 -18.26 -1.87
N ALA A 87 -11.83 -18.12 -0.74
CA ALA A 87 -12.93 -17.16 -0.63
C ALA A 87 -12.46 -15.87 -1.29
N PRO A 88 -13.24 -15.25 -2.19
CA PRO A 88 -12.79 -14.07 -2.91
C PRO A 88 -12.28 -13.06 -1.90
N ALA A 89 -11.12 -12.46 -2.18
CA ALA A 89 -10.63 -11.37 -1.35
C ALA A 89 -11.75 -10.35 -1.24
N ALA A 90 -12.22 -10.09 -0.02
CA ALA A 90 -13.29 -9.14 0.20
C ALA A 90 -12.75 -7.73 -0.01
N GLU A 91 -13.46 -6.91 -0.79
CA GLU A 91 -13.22 -5.48 -0.80
C GLU A 91 -13.64 -4.92 0.57
N GLU A 92 -12.68 -4.31 1.29
CA GLU A 92 -12.95 -3.73 2.60
C GLU A 92 -13.33 -2.26 2.49
N ASP A 93 -12.68 -1.54 1.56
CA ASP A 93 -12.89 -0.10 1.41
C ASP A 93 -12.39 0.41 0.06
N VAL A 94 -12.99 1.50 -0.42
CA VAL A 94 -12.55 2.24 -1.59
C VAL A 94 -12.27 3.69 -1.18
N TYR A 95 -11.04 4.13 -1.42
CA TYR A 95 -10.61 5.49 -1.12
C TYR A 95 -10.53 6.29 -2.40
N HIS A 96 -11.17 7.46 -2.41
CA HIS A 96 -11.21 8.35 -3.56
C HIS A 96 -10.12 9.41 -3.45
N TYR A 97 -9.41 9.62 -4.55
CA TYR A 97 -8.33 10.56 -4.67
C TYR A 97 -8.48 11.38 -5.96
N ASN A 98 -7.68 12.44 -6.07
CA ASN A 98 -7.32 13.03 -7.34
C ASN A 98 -5.80 12.88 -7.53
N ASP A 99 -5.32 12.99 -8.76
CA ASP A 99 -3.89 13.11 -9.01
C ASP A 99 -3.37 14.46 -8.50
N ILE A 100 -2.06 14.61 -8.35
CA ILE A 100 -1.43 15.85 -7.85
C ILE A 100 -1.70 17.07 -8.73
N ALA A 101 -2.01 16.90 -10.01
CA ALA A 101 -2.44 17.98 -10.89
C ALA A 101 -3.93 18.35 -10.69
N GLY A 102 -4.68 17.56 -9.91
CA GLY A 102 -6.08 17.83 -9.57
C GLY A 102 -7.09 17.50 -10.67
N GLY A 103 -6.65 16.90 -11.79
CA GLY A 103 -7.47 16.73 -12.98
C GLY A 103 -8.09 15.35 -13.14
N VAL A 104 -7.44 14.30 -12.66
CA VAL A 104 -7.87 12.92 -12.89
C VAL A 104 -8.34 12.27 -11.60
N PRO A 105 -9.62 11.84 -11.52
CA PRO A 105 -10.11 11.07 -10.39
C PRO A 105 -9.40 9.71 -10.31
N LEU A 106 -8.98 9.35 -9.11
CA LEU A 106 -8.33 8.08 -8.79
C LEU A 106 -9.09 7.39 -7.66
N ARG A 107 -9.00 6.06 -7.61
CA ARG A 107 -9.47 5.32 -6.44
C ARG A 107 -8.53 4.18 -6.09
N LYS A 108 -8.34 3.99 -4.80
CA LYS A 108 -7.55 2.93 -4.20
C LYS A 108 -8.48 1.94 -3.52
N HIS A 109 -8.39 0.70 -3.93
CA HIS A 109 -9.14 -0.41 -3.35
C HIS A 109 -8.31 -1.09 -2.29
N ARG A 110 -8.87 -1.25 -1.11
CA ARG A 110 -8.32 -2.06 -0.05
C ARG A 110 -9.02 -3.40 -0.04
N MET A 111 -8.25 -4.44 -0.19
CA MET A 111 -8.72 -5.81 -0.26
C MET A 111 -8.16 -6.62 0.91
N ARG A 112 -8.92 -7.61 1.37
CA ARG A 112 -8.45 -8.59 2.36
C ARG A 112 -8.51 -10.00 1.78
N ASN A 113 -7.41 -10.71 1.84
CA ASN A 113 -7.33 -12.12 1.50
C ASN A 113 -7.94 -12.99 2.60
N ALA A 114 -8.23 -14.25 2.28
CA ALA A 114 -8.77 -15.22 3.23
C ALA A 114 -7.83 -15.51 4.42
N ASP A 115 -6.51 -15.33 4.24
CA ASP A 115 -5.50 -15.44 5.30
C ASP A 115 -5.38 -14.19 6.18
N GLY A 116 -6.23 -13.18 5.94
CA GLY A 116 -6.24 -11.90 6.66
C GLY A 116 -5.23 -10.88 6.16
N SER A 117 -4.35 -11.23 5.22
CA SER A 117 -3.42 -10.28 4.63
C SER A 117 -4.15 -9.25 3.77
N LYS A 118 -3.59 -8.03 3.68
CA LYS A 118 -4.17 -6.90 2.95
C LYS A 118 -3.33 -6.62 1.72
N PHE A 119 -4.02 -6.29 0.63
CA PHE A 119 -3.37 -5.73 -0.54
C PHE A 119 -4.20 -4.57 -1.10
N PHE A 120 -3.54 -3.75 -1.92
CA PHE A 120 -4.14 -2.55 -2.48
C PHE A 120 -3.92 -2.53 -3.98
N TRP A 121 -4.88 -1.96 -4.69
CA TRP A 121 -4.75 -1.69 -6.10
C TRP A 121 -5.47 -0.40 -6.47
N TRP A 122 -5.10 0.19 -7.64
CA TRP A 122 -5.55 1.50 -8.05
C TRP A 122 -6.33 1.45 -9.34
N GLU A 123 -7.24 2.41 -9.49
CA GLU A 123 -7.86 2.77 -10.74
C GLU A 123 -7.78 4.27 -10.97
N ARG A 124 -7.79 4.65 -12.24
CA ARG A 124 -7.94 6.01 -12.72
C ARG A 124 -9.19 6.14 -13.56
N PHE A 125 -9.83 7.30 -13.55
CA PHE A 125 -10.97 7.58 -14.41
C PHE A 125 -10.48 8.24 -15.69
N GLU A 126 -10.61 7.55 -16.82
CA GLU A 126 -10.14 7.99 -18.12
C GLU A 126 -11.14 7.51 -19.20
N ASP A 127 -11.43 8.35 -20.20
CA ASP A 127 -12.39 8.06 -21.28
C ASP A 127 -13.77 7.60 -20.80
N GLY A 128 -14.30 8.24 -19.73
CA GLY A 128 -15.62 7.96 -19.19
C GLY A 128 -15.75 6.65 -18.42
N ARG A 129 -14.64 5.97 -18.09
CA ARG A 129 -14.62 4.69 -17.36
C ARG A 129 -13.45 4.57 -16.40
N TRP A 130 -13.60 3.72 -15.40
CA TRP A 130 -12.52 3.33 -14.51
C TRP A 130 -11.60 2.31 -15.19
N GLN A 131 -10.30 2.59 -15.15
CA GLN A 131 -9.24 1.75 -15.73
C GLN A 131 -8.24 1.39 -14.65
N ARG A 132 -7.82 0.12 -14.62
CA ARG A 132 -6.88 -0.38 -13.63
C ARG A 132 -5.48 0.22 -13.80
N GLY A 133 -4.86 0.55 -12.66
CA GLY A 133 -3.52 1.12 -12.58
C GLY A 133 -3.50 2.63 -12.71
N LEU A 134 -2.38 3.23 -12.27
CA LEU A 134 -2.19 4.67 -12.24
C LEU A 134 -1.68 5.25 -13.56
N ASN A 135 -1.04 4.43 -14.40
CA ASN A 135 -0.47 4.85 -15.70
C ASN A 135 0.40 6.12 -15.62
N GLY A 136 1.28 6.18 -14.60
CA GLY A 136 2.16 7.32 -14.38
C GLY A 136 1.53 8.50 -13.62
N LEU A 137 0.24 8.47 -13.32
CA LEU A 137 -0.40 9.46 -12.45
C LEU A 137 0.08 9.30 -11.02
N ILE A 138 0.23 10.41 -10.32
CA ILE A 138 0.66 10.45 -8.93
C ILE A 138 -0.55 10.83 -8.07
N PRO A 139 -1.05 9.94 -7.19
CA PRO A 139 -2.14 10.27 -6.29
C PRO A 139 -1.73 11.40 -5.34
N ASN A 140 -2.66 12.29 -5.03
CA ASN A 140 -2.44 13.31 -4.01
C ASN A 140 -2.52 12.72 -2.59
N LEU A 141 -2.33 13.52 -1.55
CA LEU A 141 -2.62 13.09 -0.18
C LEU A 141 -4.12 12.77 -0.04
N PHE A 142 -4.45 11.74 0.73
CA PHE A 142 -5.82 11.45 1.10
C PHE A 142 -6.32 12.45 2.14
N GLY A 143 -7.57 12.89 2.03
CA GLY A 143 -8.18 13.79 3.01
C GLY A 143 -7.97 15.28 2.75
N LEU A 144 -7.43 15.69 1.61
CA LEU A 144 -7.13 17.09 1.26
C LEU A 144 -8.30 18.05 1.44
N ASP A 145 -9.53 17.62 1.15
CA ASP A 145 -10.69 18.47 1.29
C ASP A 145 -10.92 18.93 2.74
N SER A 146 -10.49 18.11 3.70
CA SER A 146 -10.63 18.43 5.13
C SER A 146 -9.68 19.55 5.60
N VAL A 147 -8.56 19.75 4.90
CA VAL A 147 -7.52 20.72 5.30
C VAL A 147 -7.61 22.05 4.54
N ARG A 148 -8.56 22.18 3.60
CA ARG A 148 -8.79 23.43 2.89
C ARG A 148 -9.17 24.53 3.89
N ASP A 149 -8.53 25.68 3.79
CA ASP A 149 -8.78 26.85 4.65
C ASP A 149 -8.59 26.61 6.16
N ARG A 150 -7.84 25.59 6.55
CA ARG A 150 -7.50 25.27 7.94
C ARG A 150 -6.06 25.67 8.25
N SER A 151 -5.84 26.26 9.43
CA SER A 151 -4.51 26.61 9.95
C SER A 151 -3.81 25.48 10.67
N ILE A 152 -4.49 24.35 10.87
CA ILE A 152 -3.96 23.13 11.47
C ILE A 152 -4.13 21.97 10.51
N VAL A 153 -3.28 20.94 10.62
CA VAL A 153 -3.41 19.68 9.90
C VAL A 153 -2.90 18.52 10.77
N PHE A 154 -3.67 17.46 10.80
CA PHE A 154 -3.25 16.20 11.38
C PHE A 154 -2.68 15.32 10.27
N ALA A 155 -1.66 14.52 10.58
CA ALA A 155 -1.06 13.56 9.67
C ALA A 155 -0.99 12.19 10.31
N VAL A 156 -1.48 11.17 9.60
CA VAL A 156 -1.54 9.77 9.99
C VAL A 156 -0.95 8.87 8.90
N GLU A 157 -0.79 7.57 9.17
CA GLU A 157 -0.21 6.67 8.18
C GLU A 157 -1.21 6.20 7.12
N GLY A 158 -2.47 5.96 7.49
CA GLY A 158 -3.45 5.29 6.64
C GLY A 158 -4.75 6.05 6.43
N GLU A 159 -5.44 5.71 5.35
CA GLU A 159 -6.72 6.33 4.98
C GLU A 159 -7.84 6.07 5.99
N LYS A 160 -7.81 4.89 6.65
CA LYS A 160 -8.75 4.54 7.72
C LYS A 160 -8.65 5.56 8.87
N ASP A 161 -7.44 5.89 9.25
CA ASP A 161 -7.14 6.82 10.34
C ASP A 161 -7.52 8.25 9.99
N VAL A 162 -7.33 8.66 8.73
CA VAL A 162 -7.83 9.96 8.24
C VAL A 162 -9.35 10.04 8.41
N LYS A 163 -10.11 9.01 8.01
CA LYS A 163 -11.57 8.98 8.21
C LYS A 163 -11.94 9.09 9.68
N THR A 164 -11.20 8.40 10.55
CA THR A 164 -11.41 8.44 12.00
C THR A 164 -11.17 9.85 12.55
N VAL A 165 -10.03 10.47 12.26
CA VAL A 165 -9.69 11.82 12.75
C VAL A 165 -10.67 12.87 12.19
N ASN A 166 -11.01 12.81 10.90
CA ASN A 166 -11.99 13.69 10.29
C ASN A 166 -13.39 13.56 10.93
N SER A 167 -13.73 12.40 11.50
CA SER A 167 -15.01 12.22 12.21
C SER A 167 -15.15 13.06 13.48
N PHE A 168 -14.04 13.69 13.94
CA PHE A 168 -14.00 14.66 15.04
C PHE A 168 -13.98 16.13 14.55
N ASP A 169 -14.20 16.37 13.27
CA ASP A 169 -14.02 17.67 12.60
C ASP A 169 -12.57 18.20 12.70
N LEU A 170 -11.61 17.30 12.72
CA LEU A 170 -10.19 17.60 12.70
C LEU A 170 -9.62 17.37 11.28
N PRO A 171 -8.99 18.36 10.66
CA PRO A 171 -8.45 18.23 9.31
C PRO A 171 -7.27 17.26 9.28
N CYS A 172 -7.37 16.19 8.52
CA CYS A 172 -6.39 15.11 8.54
C CYS A 172 -6.05 14.61 7.14
N VAL A 173 -4.78 14.28 6.94
CA VAL A 173 -4.26 13.70 5.69
C VAL A 173 -3.39 12.47 5.94
N SER A 174 -3.26 11.63 4.92
CA SER A 174 -2.24 10.58 4.83
C SER A 174 -1.63 10.48 3.45
N ALA A 175 -0.38 9.98 3.37
CA ALA A 175 0.24 9.69 2.10
C ALA A 175 -0.41 8.44 1.44
N PRO A 176 -0.51 8.39 0.11
CA PRO A 176 -1.20 7.31 -0.59
C PRO A 176 -0.56 5.93 -0.39
N ASP A 177 0.73 5.89 -0.08
CA ASP A 177 1.48 4.65 0.17
C ASP A 177 1.72 4.37 1.66
N GLY A 178 1.16 5.19 2.56
CA GLY A 178 1.37 5.08 4.00
C GLY A 178 2.82 5.30 4.42
N GLY A 179 3.16 4.88 5.66
CA GLY A 179 4.51 5.05 6.23
C GLY A 179 5.59 4.18 5.59
N GLY A 180 5.23 3.11 4.89
CA GLY A 180 6.17 2.10 4.40
C GLY A 180 7.01 2.49 3.18
N LYS A 181 6.57 3.46 2.37
CA LYS A 181 7.21 3.82 1.10
C LYS A 181 7.64 5.29 1.06
N ARG A 182 8.40 5.73 2.06
CA ARG A 182 8.89 7.12 2.18
C ARG A 182 9.60 7.65 0.93
N LYS A 183 10.27 6.78 0.18
CA LYS A 183 10.91 7.14 -1.11
C LYS A 183 9.93 7.60 -2.19
N ASN A 184 8.63 7.36 -2.01
CA ASN A 184 7.58 7.80 -2.92
C ASN A 184 6.94 9.12 -2.47
N TRP A 185 7.51 9.78 -1.44
CA TRP A 185 7.07 11.13 -1.07
C TRP A 185 7.26 12.08 -2.26
N HIS A 186 6.26 12.86 -2.55
CA HIS A 186 6.29 13.82 -3.64
C HIS A 186 6.29 15.25 -3.09
N ASP A 187 7.16 16.12 -3.64
CA ASP A 187 7.35 17.50 -3.16
C ASP A 187 6.05 18.32 -3.15
N ALA A 188 5.10 18.02 -4.03
CA ALA A 188 3.79 18.66 -4.04
C ALA A 188 3.00 18.45 -2.73
N TYR A 189 3.29 17.41 -1.96
CA TYR A 189 2.63 17.16 -0.67
C TYR A 189 3.03 18.18 0.39
N ASP A 190 4.21 18.77 0.26
CA ASP A 190 4.79 19.72 1.22
C ASP A 190 3.91 20.96 1.37
N GLU A 191 3.27 21.39 0.29
CA GLU A 191 2.42 22.57 0.30
C GLU A 191 1.21 22.45 1.25
N VAL A 192 0.78 21.22 1.53
CA VAL A 192 -0.30 20.95 2.48
C VAL A 192 0.10 21.32 3.91
N PHE A 193 1.37 21.28 4.21
CA PHE A 193 1.91 21.55 5.56
C PHE A 193 2.43 22.98 5.73
N ARG A 194 2.62 23.72 4.62
CA ARG A 194 3.19 25.06 4.64
C ARG A 194 2.38 26.03 5.51
N SER A 195 3.07 26.72 6.42
CA SER A 195 2.50 27.72 7.32
C SER A 195 1.33 27.23 8.18
N ARG A 196 1.24 25.93 8.41
CA ARG A 196 0.25 25.29 9.30
C ARG A 196 0.90 24.70 10.53
N ARG A 197 0.12 24.54 11.59
CA ARG A 197 0.50 23.71 12.72
C ARG A 197 0.18 22.27 12.40
N VAL A 198 1.21 21.43 12.41
CA VAL A 198 1.14 20.02 12.02
C VAL A 198 1.15 19.13 13.26
N TYR A 199 0.19 18.23 13.36
CA TYR A 199 0.10 17.26 14.43
C TYR A 199 0.22 15.85 13.83
N ILE A 200 1.33 15.17 14.11
CA ILE A 200 1.59 13.81 13.60
C ILE A 200 1.15 12.80 14.65
N LEU A 201 0.29 11.87 14.27
CA LEU A 201 -0.20 10.77 15.12
C LEU A 201 0.40 9.46 14.61
N PRO A 202 1.51 9.00 15.18
CA PRO A 202 2.14 7.74 14.77
C PRO A 202 1.37 6.53 15.29
N ASP A 203 1.40 5.45 14.53
CA ASP A 203 1.05 4.13 15.02
C ASP A 203 2.00 3.73 16.16
N ASN A 204 1.50 2.92 17.12
CA ASN A 204 2.29 2.52 18.28
C ASN A 204 3.25 1.38 17.96
N ASP A 205 4.10 1.57 16.95
CA ASP A 205 5.15 0.61 16.59
C ASP A 205 6.44 1.28 16.11
N GLY A 206 7.44 0.48 15.75
CA GLY A 206 8.72 0.98 15.22
C GLY A 206 8.56 1.74 13.91
N PRO A 207 7.94 1.13 12.88
CA PRO A 207 7.66 1.79 11.61
C PRO A 207 6.91 3.11 11.74
N GLY A 208 5.87 3.16 12.59
CA GLY A 208 5.09 4.38 12.85
C GLY A 208 5.93 5.52 13.44
N ARG A 209 6.78 5.21 14.42
CA ARG A 209 7.72 6.21 14.98
C ARG A 209 8.72 6.70 13.93
N ASP A 210 9.20 5.80 13.08
CA ASP A 210 10.13 6.16 12.00
C ASP A 210 9.45 7.02 10.93
N TYR A 211 8.19 6.73 10.62
CA TYR A 211 7.40 7.57 9.71
C TYR A 211 7.15 8.96 10.29
N ALA A 212 6.76 9.03 11.55
CA ALA A 212 6.56 10.31 12.21
C ALA A 212 7.84 11.17 12.24
N ARG A 213 9.00 10.55 12.47
CA ARG A 213 10.30 11.23 12.41
C ARG A 213 10.60 11.72 11.00
N PHE A 214 10.41 10.87 10.01
CA PHE A 214 10.58 11.24 8.60
C PHE A 214 9.72 12.45 8.25
N LEU A 215 8.41 12.41 8.56
CA LEU A 215 7.50 13.51 8.25
C LEU A 215 7.89 14.80 9.00
N TYR A 216 8.22 14.69 10.29
CA TYR A 216 8.72 15.81 11.06
C TYR A 216 9.92 16.48 10.39
N ASP A 217 10.95 15.70 10.05
CA ASP A 217 12.17 16.24 9.44
C ASP A 217 11.91 16.85 8.06
N HIS A 218 10.91 16.34 7.34
CA HIS A 218 10.56 16.81 6.01
C HIS A 218 9.80 18.14 6.03
N VAL A 219 8.88 18.35 7.00
CA VAL A 219 7.99 19.50 7.00
C VAL A 219 8.31 20.59 8.04
N LYS A 220 9.26 20.36 8.98
CA LYS A 220 9.56 21.27 10.08
C LYS A 220 9.98 22.68 9.65
N ASP A 221 10.64 22.81 8.50
CA ASP A 221 11.11 24.08 7.98
C ASP A 221 10.05 24.79 7.09
N LEU A 222 8.94 24.11 6.80
CA LEU A 222 7.83 24.62 6.01
C LEU A 222 6.63 25.02 6.88
N ALA A 223 6.37 24.25 7.92
CA ALA A 223 5.25 24.42 8.83
C ALA A 223 5.47 25.59 9.80
N GLU A 224 4.37 26.14 10.36
CA GLU A 224 4.44 27.08 11.50
C GLU A 224 5.00 26.37 12.75
N ALA A 225 4.57 25.15 13.00
CA ALA A 225 5.06 24.29 14.08
C ALA A 225 4.71 22.82 13.78
N VAL A 226 5.53 21.89 14.26
CA VAL A 226 5.29 20.46 14.09
C VAL A 226 5.35 19.75 15.44
N PHE A 227 4.34 18.92 15.72
CA PHE A 227 4.22 18.16 16.96
C PHE A 227 4.03 16.68 16.64
N ILE A 228 4.86 15.81 17.22
CA ILE A 228 4.61 14.37 17.21
C ILE A 228 3.86 14.03 18.50
N LEU A 229 2.63 13.57 18.38
CA LEU A 229 1.77 13.29 19.53
C LEU A 229 2.07 11.91 20.13
N ASN A 230 2.13 11.86 21.46
CA ASN A 230 2.27 10.62 22.19
C ASN A 230 0.87 10.07 22.54
N LEU A 231 0.35 9.16 21.73
CA LEU A 231 -0.98 8.57 21.95
C LEU A 231 -1.07 7.79 23.29
N LYS A 232 0.04 7.24 23.80
CA LYS A 232 0.10 6.59 25.11
C LYS A 232 -0.14 7.55 26.29
N ALA A 233 0.03 8.84 26.11
CA ALA A 233 -0.34 9.80 27.14
C ALA A 233 -1.86 9.82 27.38
N VAL A 234 -2.65 9.49 26.36
CA VAL A 234 -4.12 9.41 26.42
C VAL A 234 -4.60 7.98 26.70
N TRP A 235 -3.91 6.99 26.14
CA TRP A 235 -4.22 5.56 26.31
C TRP A 235 -2.95 4.80 26.74
N PRO A 236 -2.64 4.77 28.06
CA PRO A 236 -1.40 4.16 28.58
C PRO A 236 -1.21 2.69 28.20
N GLU A 237 -2.31 1.91 28.13
CA GLU A 237 -2.32 0.50 27.79
C GLU A 237 -2.40 0.25 26.28
N MET A 238 -2.17 1.28 25.44
CA MET A 238 -2.23 1.15 23.99
C MET A 238 -1.38 -0.03 23.49
N PRO A 239 -1.98 -1.04 22.85
CA PRO A 239 -1.25 -2.21 22.34
C PRO A 239 -0.20 -1.82 21.30
N GLU A 240 0.80 -2.67 21.15
CA GLU A 240 1.74 -2.55 20.02
C GLU A 240 0.99 -2.66 18.68
N LYS A 241 1.37 -1.84 17.72
CA LYS A 241 0.75 -1.70 16.38
C LYS A 241 -0.66 -1.11 16.37
N ALA A 242 -1.17 -0.67 17.51
CA ALA A 242 -2.44 0.05 17.54
C ALA A 242 -2.28 1.45 16.94
N ASP A 243 -3.31 1.89 16.24
CA ASP A 243 -3.43 3.20 15.59
C ASP A 243 -4.46 4.09 16.29
N ILE A 244 -4.70 5.28 15.77
CA ILE A 244 -5.72 6.21 16.32
C ILE A 244 -7.14 5.66 16.18
N THR A 245 -7.42 4.83 15.18
CA THR A 245 -8.74 4.20 15.05
C THR A 245 -8.96 3.17 16.13
N ASP A 246 -7.95 2.33 16.42
CA ASP A 246 -8.00 1.37 17.52
C ASP A 246 -8.22 2.08 18.87
N MET A 247 -7.58 3.24 19.07
CA MET A 247 -7.80 4.06 20.26
C MET A 247 -9.25 4.55 20.36
N VAL A 248 -9.83 5.03 19.28
CA VAL A 248 -11.22 5.49 19.25
C VAL A 248 -12.19 4.34 19.50
N ASP A 249 -11.91 3.16 18.93
CA ASP A 249 -12.73 1.96 19.12
C ASP A 249 -12.69 1.47 20.58
N ALA A 250 -11.51 1.53 21.21
CA ALA A 250 -11.32 1.10 22.60
C ALA A 250 -11.90 2.06 23.63
N LEU A 251 -11.72 3.37 23.44
CA LEU A 251 -12.11 4.38 24.43
C LEU A 251 -13.47 5.03 24.14
N GLY A 252 -13.96 4.91 22.91
CA GLY A 252 -15.12 5.66 22.43
C GLY A 252 -14.87 7.16 22.24
N LYS A 253 -15.63 7.78 21.34
CA LYS A 253 -15.43 9.20 20.97
C LYS A 253 -15.59 10.18 22.14
N THR A 254 -16.55 9.92 23.03
CA THR A 254 -16.82 10.77 24.19
C THR A 254 -15.69 10.73 25.19
N GLU A 255 -15.22 9.54 25.53
CA GLU A 255 -14.12 9.34 26.47
C GLU A 255 -12.81 9.93 25.94
N LEU A 256 -12.53 9.76 24.66
CA LEU A 256 -11.35 10.34 24.04
C LEU A 256 -11.36 11.88 24.09
N ARG A 257 -12.50 12.52 23.78
CA ARG A 257 -12.65 13.97 23.92
C ARG A 257 -12.44 14.45 25.35
N PHE A 258 -12.95 13.72 26.34
CA PHE A 258 -12.77 14.05 27.74
C PHE A 258 -11.29 13.97 28.15
N ARG A 259 -10.60 12.89 27.81
CA ARG A 259 -9.16 12.69 28.12
C ARG A 259 -8.26 13.73 27.47
N VAL A 260 -8.52 14.07 26.21
CA VAL A 260 -7.77 15.12 25.50
C VAL A 260 -7.95 16.49 26.15
N ASN A 261 -9.15 16.81 26.64
CA ASN A 261 -9.42 18.06 27.33
C ASN A 261 -8.76 18.16 28.71
N LEU A 262 -8.57 17.03 29.40
CA LEU A 262 -7.86 17.00 30.71
C LEU A 262 -6.34 17.19 30.56
N ASN A 263 -5.78 16.85 29.40
CA ASN A 263 -4.34 16.93 29.13
C ASN A 263 -3.92 18.23 28.41
N ARG A 264 -4.84 19.20 28.31
CA ARG A 264 -4.58 20.58 27.87
C ARG A 264 -4.27 21.47 29.06
#